data_764ee2c10bafb89bf2cfc3f987c373d0
#
_entry.id   764ee2c10bafb89bf2cfc3f987c373d0
#
_cell.length_a   1.000
_cell.length_b   1.000
_cell.length_c   1.000
_cell.angle_alpha   90.00
_cell.angle_beta   90.00
_cell.angle_gamma   90.00
#
_symmetry.space_group_name_H-M   'P 1'
#
loop_
_entity.id
_entity.type
_entity.pdbx_description
1 polymer ?
#
loop_
_entity_poly.entity_id
_entity_poly.type
_entity_poly.pdbx_seq_one_letter_code
_entity_poly.pdbx_strand_id
1 'polypeptide(L)'
;IGSFSAASNVTGIITDTVAVSTLLHQHGALSLWDYAAAAPYVPIDMGSSADGNLAYKDAVFISPHKLIGGPGTPGVLVARRELFSNRVPDVPGGGTVRYVSTAEHDYHPEIEHREEAGTPAIIESIRAGLVFQLKEAVGPEVIEARESAFVRAAIARWQQHPHINVLGSHEADRLSIVSFVIRHGDRYLHHNYVVALLNDVFGIQSRGGCSCAGPYGHRLLGIDIERSHEFQRVIN
;
A
#
# COMPACT_ATOMS: atom_id res chain seq x y z
N ILE A 1 14.51 12.06 3.89
CA ILE A 1 13.29 11.55 3.21
C ILE A 1 12.64 10.56 4.15
N GLY A 2 11.33 10.74 4.42
CA GLY A 2 10.47 9.73 5.01
C GLY A 2 9.62 9.06 3.94
N SER A 3 9.60 7.72 3.93
CA SER A 3 8.76 6.94 3.01
C SER A 3 8.03 5.86 3.81
N PHE A 4 6.71 5.97 3.87
CA PHE A 4 5.87 5.15 4.74
C PHE A 4 4.61 4.67 4.03
N SER A 5 4.00 3.59 4.54
CA SER A 5 2.69 3.15 4.10
C SER A 5 1.59 3.91 4.83
N ALA A 6 0.60 4.40 4.08
CA ALA A 6 -0.59 5.04 4.64
C ALA A 6 -1.46 4.07 5.46
N ALA A 7 -1.42 2.78 5.10
CA ALA A 7 -1.97 1.70 5.92
C ALA A 7 -1.19 0.41 5.72
N SER A 8 -1.14 -0.41 6.76
CA SER A 8 -0.47 -1.71 6.71
C SER A 8 -1.31 -2.72 5.92
N ASN A 9 -0.69 -3.39 4.95
CA ASN A 9 -1.29 -4.52 4.25
C ASN A 9 -1.35 -5.81 5.08
N VAL A 10 -0.73 -5.83 6.26
CA VAL A 10 -0.74 -6.97 7.20
C VAL A 10 -1.78 -6.77 8.28
N THR A 11 -1.67 -5.69 9.05
CA THR A 11 -2.58 -5.42 10.18
C THR A 11 -3.77 -4.54 9.82
N GLY A 12 -3.73 -3.89 8.66
CA GLY A 12 -4.71 -2.88 8.28
C GLY A 12 -4.55 -1.54 9.00
N ILE A 13 -3.68 -1.43 10.00
CA ILE A 13 -3.53 -0.20 10.80
C ILE A 13 -3.22 0.99 9.89
N ILE A 14 -4.02 2.04 10.05
CA ILE A 14 -3.91 3.30 9.30
C ILE A 14 -2.89 4.19 10.00
N THR A 15 -2.02 4.81 9.21
CA THR A 15 -1.03 5.78 9.70
C THR A 15 -1.64 7.18 9.64
N ASP A 16 -1.45 7.97 10.68
CA ASP A 16 -1.76 9.40 10.64
C ASP A 16 -0.78 10.12 9.71
N THR A 17 -1.16 10.15 8.42
CA THR A 17 -0.32 10.73 7.36
C THR A 17 -0.14 12.24 7.54
N VAL A 18 -1.09 12.93 8.16
CA VAL A 18 -1.04 14.38 8.41
C VAL A 18 0.00 14.68 9.48
N ALA A 19 -0.07 14.02 10.63
CA ALA A 19 0.88 14.23 11.73
C ALA A 19 2.31 13.85 11.32
N VAL A 20 2.50 12.72 10.63
CA VAL A 20 3.83 12.27 10.19
C VAL A 20 4.40 13.18 9.10
N SER A 21 3.59 13.61 8.11
CA SER A 21 4.05 14.59 7.10
C SER A 21 4.48 15.90 7.74
N THR A 22 3.68 16.42 8.66
CA THR A 22 4.00 17.64 9.40
C THR A 22 5.33 17.51 10.15
N LEU A 23 5.55 16.40 10.84
CA LEU A 23 6.80 16.14 11.55
C LEU A 23 8.00 16.07 10.58
N LEU A 24 7.86 15.40 9.45
CA LEU A 24 8.91 15.33 8.43
C LEU A 24 9.29 16.72 7.91
N HIS A 25 8.30 17.52 7.56
CA HIS A 25 8.54 18.87 7.02
C HIS A 25 9.10 19.83 8.07
N GLN A 26 8.74 19.69 9.35
CA GLN A 26 9.37 20.44 10.45
C GLN A 26 10.89 20.17 10.54
N HIS A 27 11.34 19.00 10.09
CA HIS A 27 12.75 18.61 10.03
C HIS A 27 13.37 18.72 8.64
N GLY A 28 12.71 19.41 7.70
CA GLY A 28 13.20 19.59 6.33
C GLY A 28 13.28 18.31 5.50
N ALA A 29 12.53 17.28 5.88
CA ALA A 29 12.50 15.99 5.18
C ALA A 29 11.27 15.89 4.27
N LEU A 30 11.43 15.22 3.11
CA LEU A 30 10.32 14.91 2.21
C LEU A 30 9.42 13.82 2.78
N SER A 31 8.12 13.92 2.47
CA SER A 31 7.04 13.03 2.93
C SER A 31 6.47 12.24 1.75
N LEU A 32 6.84 10.97 1.64
CA LEU A 32 6.44 10.06 0.56
C LEU A 32 5.56 8.93 1.12
N TRP A 33 4.45 8.61 0.43
CA TRP A 33 3.42 7.73 0.95
C TRP A 33 3.01 6.64 -0.01
N ASP A 34 3.09 5.39 0.45
CA ASP A 34 2.52 4.23 -0.24
C ASP A 34 1.05 4.04 0.16
N TYR A 35 0.16 4.26 -0.80
CA TYR A 35 -1.28 4.04 -0.68
C TYR A 35 -1.73 2.69 -1.26
N ALA A 36 -0.82 1.79 -1.58
CA ALA A 36 -1.19 0.53 -2.25
C ALA A 36 -2.24 -0.29 -1.49
N ALA A 37 -2.19 -0.31 -0.15
CA ALA A 37 -3.21 -0.98 0.66
C ALA A 37 -4.39 -0.07 1.00
N ALA A 38 -4.17 1.24 1.12
CA ALA A 38 -5.16 2.20 1.58
C ALA A 38 -6.08 2.73 0.47
N ALA A 39 -5.55 2.86 -0.77
CA ALA A 39 -6.23 3.51 -1.87
C ALA A 39 -7.66 3.01 -2.16
N PRO A 40 -8.00 1.71 -2.04
CA PRO A 40 -9.38 1.27 -2.27
C PRO A 40 -10.39 1.79 -1.24
N TYR A 41 -9.94 2.15 -0.03
CA TYR A 41 -10.80 2.29 1.14
C TYR A 41 -10.89 3.69 1.71
N VAL A 42 -9.84 4.51 1.56
CA VAL A 42 -9.78 5.85 2.16
C VAL A 42 -9.64 6.94 1.10
N PRO A 43 -10.01 8.19 1.42
CA PRO A 43 -9.68 9.33 0.57
C PRO A 43 -8.17 9.48 0.36
N ILE A 44 -7.77 9.97 -0.80
CA ILE A 44 -6.36 10.27 -1.09
C ILE A 44 -6.25 11.76 -1.35
N ASP A 45 -5.62 12.47 -0.43
CA ASP A 45 -5.40 13.90 -0.51
C ASP A 45 -3.90 14.20 -0.40
N MET A 46 -3.37 14.92 -1.39
CA MET A 46 -1.98 15.41 -1.38
C MET A 46 -1.78 16.53 -0.36
N GLY A 47 -2.86 17.23 -0.02
CA GLY A 47 -2.79 18.46 0.78
C GLY A 47 -2.18 19.64 0.01
N SER A 48 -2.28 20.83 0.59
CA SER A 48 -1.70 22.05 0.06
C SER A 48 -0.54 22.51 0.94
N SER A 49 0.54 22.97 0.32
CA SER A 49 1.67 23.63 1.01
C SER A 49 1.49 25.15 1.13
N ALA A 50 0.33 25.69 0.74
CA ALA A 50 0.04 27.12 0.87
C ALA A 50 0.00 27.56 2.34
N ASP A 51 0.24 28.83 2.57
CA ASP A 51 0.12 29.50 3.87
C ASP A 51 0.98 28.86 4.99
N GLY A 52 2.09 28.21 4.62
CA GLY A 52 2.98 27.54 5.59
C GLY A 52 2.43 26.23 6.16
N ASN A 53 1.40 25.65 5.54
CA ASN A 53 0.90 24.33 5.93
C ASN A 53 1.96 23.26 5.66
N LEU A 54 2.29 22.45 6.66
CA LEU A 54 3.26 21.36 6.60
C LEU A 54 2.63 19.96 6.47
N ALA A 55 1.31 19.88 6.39
CA ALA A 55 0.57 18.62 6.38
C ALA A 55 0.39 18.01 4.97
N TYR A 56 1.06 18.55 3.97
CA TYR A 56 1.00 18.04 2.59
C TYR A 56 1.89 16.79 2.40
N LYS A 57 1.66 16.10 1.29
CA LYS A 57 2.50 14.97 0.85
C LYS A 57 3.31 15.38 -0.38
N ASP A 58 4.59 15.01 -0.42
CA ASP A 58 5.45 15.29 -1.59
C ASP A 58 5.22 14.28 -2.72
N ALA A 59 4.98 13.02 -2.38
CA ALA A 59 4.62 12.00 -3.35
C ALA A 59 3.68 10.94 -2.75
N VAL A 60 2.83 10.38 -3.62
CA VAL A 60 1.91 9.29 -3.31
C VAL A 60 2.01 8.22 -4.39
N PHE A 61 2.20 6.98 -3.96
CA PHE A 61 2.27 5.80 -4.82
C PHE A 61 0.96 5.01 -4.69
N ILE A 62 0.31 4.73 -5.82
CA ILE A 62 -1.00 4.10 -5.85
C ILE A 62 -0.97 2.86 -6.72
N SER A 63 -1.64 1.80 -6.27
CA SER A 63 -1.80 0.55 -7.00
C SER A 63 -3.27 0.38 -7.44
N PRO A 64 -3.70 0.96 -8.58
CA PRO A 64 -5.10 0.90 -9.00
C PRO A 64 -5.61 -0.52 -9.23
N HIS A 65 -4.72 -1.48 -9.48
CA HIS A 65 -5.08 -2.89 -9.63
C HIS A 65 -5.72 -3.51 -8.37
N LYS A 66 -5.63 -2.84 -7.21
CA LYS A 66 -6.29 -3.25 -5.97
C LYS A 66 -7.69 -2.67 -5.79
N LEU A 67 -8.08 -1.72 -6.63
CA LEU A 67 -9.45 -1.19 -6.67
C LEU A 67 -10.36 -2.14 -7.46
N ILE A 68 -11.67 -2.08 -7.21
CA ILE A 68 -12.66 -2.87 -7.95
C ILE A 68 -12.60 -2.50 -9.43
N GLY A 69 -12.45 -3.52 -10.29
CA GLY A 69 -12.28 -3.34 -11.74
C GLY A 69 -10.85 -3.03 -12.19
N GLY A 70 -9.91 -2.92 -11.26
CA GLY A 70 -8.53 -2.50 -11.52
C GLY A 70 -7.49 -3.55 -11.94
N PRO A 71 -7.73 -4.89 -11.86
CA PRO A 71 -6.70 -5.85 -12.27
C PRO A 71 -6.15 -5.56 -13.66
N GLY A 72 -4.81 -5.59 -13.77
CA GLY A 72 -4.08 -5.28 -15.00
C GLY A 72 -3.78 -3.80 -15.23
N THR A 73 -4.20 -2.89 -14.36
CA THR A 73 -3.88 -1.46 -14.49
C THR A 73 -2.43 -1.17 -14.07
N PRO A 74 -1.79 -0.14 -14.66
CA PRO A 74 -0.47 0.31 -14.22
C PRO A 74 -0.54 0.95 -12.82
N GLY A 75 0.61 1.04 -12.16
CA GLY A 75 0.78 1.89 -10.97
C GLY A 75 0.66 3.37 -11.32
N VAL A 76 0.29 4.18 -10.33
CA VAL A 76 0.21 5.64 -10.47
C VAL A 76 1.09 6.31 -9.43
N LEU A 77 1.93 7.24 -9.89
CA LEU A 77 2.69 8.15 -9.05
C LEU A 77 2.09 9.56 -9.19
N VAL A 78 1.68 10.12 -8.07
CA VAL A 78 1.35 11.55 -7.98
C VAL A 78 2.42 12.20 -7.12
N ALA A 79 3.13 13.18 -7.67
CA ALA A 79 4.23 13.81 -6.96
C ALA A 79 4.32 15.31 -7.28
N ARG A 80 4.91 16.06 -6.36
CA ARG A 80 5.15 17.48 -6.56
C ARG A 80 6.17 17.68 -7.68
N ARG A 81 5.89 18.61 -8.56
CA ARG A 81 6.70 18.89 -9.77
C ARG A 81 8.15 19.23 -9.44
N GLU A 82 8.38 19.89 -8.32
CA GLU A 82 9.70 20.31 -7.85
C GLU A 82 10.66 19.14 -7.54
N LEU A 83 10.13 17.94 -7.35
CA LEU A 83 10.95 16.75 -7.13
C LEU A 83 11.69 16.29 -8.40
N PHE A 84 11.19 16.67 -9.57
CA PHE A 84 11.72 16.24 -10.87
C PHE A 84 12.69 17.28 -11.44
N SER A 85 13.78 17.54 -10.73
CA SER A 85 14.81 18.51 -11.12
C SER A 85 15.84 17.96 -12.11
N ASN A 86 15.86 16.65 -12.34
CA ASN A 86 16.76 15.97 -13.27
C ASN A 86 16.43 16.33 -14.73
N ARG A 87 17.47 16.54 -15.53
CA ARG A 87 17.36 16.80 -16.98
C ARG A 87 17.27 15.50 -17.79
N VAL A 88 17.88 14.46 -17.28
CA VAL A 88 17.93 13.12 -17.89
C VAL A 88 16.99 12.22 -17.08
N PRO A 89 16.05 11.51 -17.71
CA PRO A 89 15.19 10.58 -16.99
C PRO A 89 16.00 9.44 -16.38
N ASP A 90 15.49 8.83 -15.32
CA ASP A 90 16.13 7.67 -14.70
C ASP A 90 16.11 6.46 -15.64
N VAL A 91 15.02 6.29 -16.38
CA VAL A 91 14.86 5.23 -17.41
C VAL A 91 14.58 5.89 -18.76
N PRO A 92 15.62 6.18 -19.58
CA PRO A 92 15.42 6.72 -20.92
C PRO A 92 14.82 5.70 -21.88
N GLY A 93 14.05 6.16 -22.86
CA GLY A 93 13.45 5.28 -23.87
C GLY A 93 12.63 6.03 -24.91
N GLY A 94 11.87 5.29 -25.73
CA GLY A 94 11.01 5.89 -26.74
C GLY A 94 9.99 6.84 -26.12
N GLY A 95 9.79 7.99 -26.77
CA GLY A 95 8.88 9.04 -26.29
C GLY A 95 9.47 10.02 -25.28
N THR A 96 10.64 9.73 -24.69
CA THR A 96 11.26 10.61 -23.68
C THR A 96 12.10 11.74 -24.29
N VAL A 97 12.40 11.67 -25.59
CA VAL A 97 13.27 12.60 -26.33
C VAL A 97 12.51 13.38 -27.39
N ARG A 98 12.86 14.65 -27.57
CA ARG A 98 12.44 15.46 -28.72
C ARG A 98 13.35 15.22 -29.92
N TYR A 99 14.63 14.97 -29.65
CA TYR A 99 15.65 14.75 -30.66
C TYR A 99 16.71 13.78 -30.14
N VAL A 100 17.20 12.93 -31.02
CA VAL A 100 18.31 12.01 -30.75
C VAL A 100 19.21 11.92 -31.98
N SER A 101 20.51 11.99 -31.76
CA SER A 101 21.55 11.75 -32.77
C SER A 101 22.53 10.69 -32.27
N THR A 102 23.57 10.43 -33.07
CA THR A 102 24.65 9.51 -32.64
C THR A 102 25.52 10.07 -31.50
N ALA A 103 25.40 11.37 -31.22
CA ALA A 103 26.22 12.06 -30.23
C ALA A 103 25.41 12.72 -29.09
N GLU A 104 24.15 13.04 -29.33
CA GLU A 104 23.38 13.90 -28.43
C GLU A 104 21.94 13.39 -28.24
N HIS A 105 21.37 13.67 -27.06
CA HIS A 105 19.98 13.46 -26.71
C HIS A 105 19.39 14.75 -26.19
N ASP A 106 18.23 15.16 -26.74
CA ASP A 106 17.45 16.29 -26.23
C ASP A 106 16.13 15.75 -25.67
N TYR A 107 16.04 15.69 -24.35
CA TYR A 107 14.89 15.15 -23.64
C TYR A 107 13.72 16.13 -23.58
N HIS A 108 12.50 15.60 -23.44
CA HIS A 108 11.30 16.41 -23.29
C HIS A 108 11.40 17.33 -22.06
N PRO A 109 10.99 18.61 -22.16
CA PRO A 109 10.90 19.51 -21.02
C PRO A 109 9.73 19.15 -20.09
N GLU A 110 8.65 18.60 -20.65
CA GLU A 110 7.53 18.11 -19.86
C GLU A 110 7.94 16.86 -19.08
N ILE A 111 7.74 16.92 -17.77
CA ILE A 111 8.17 15.87 -16.83
C ILE A 111 7.49 14.56 -17.16
N GLU A 112 6.18 14.59 -17.37
CA GLU A 112 5.36 13.41 -17.62
C GLU A 112 5.86 12.65 -18.87
N HIS A 113 6.18 13.36 -19.95
CA HIS A 113 6.73 12.74 -21.16
C HIS A 113 8.17 12.25 -20.97
N ARG A 114 8.97 12.99 -20.22
CA ARG A 114 10.37 12.65 -19.98
C ARG A 114 10.53 11.42 -19.09
N GLU A 115 9.67 11.25 -18.08
CA GLU A 115 9.80 10.18 -17.09
C GLU A 115 9.02 8.91 -17.46
N GLU A 116 8.21 8.94 -18.51
CA GLU A 116 7.47 7.76 -19.02
C GLU A 116 8.11 7.23 -20.31
N ALA A 117 8.98 6.22 -20.18
CA ALA A 117 9.67 5.60 -21.30
C ALA A 117 8.87 4.48 -21.96
N GLY A 118 8.82 4.49 -23.30
CA GLY A 118 8.14 3.48 -24.11
C GLY A 118 6.64 3.77 -24.29
N THR A 119 5.98 2.93 -25.07
CA THR A 119 4.53 3.02 -25.25
C THR A 119 3.81 2.68 -23.94
N PRO A 120 2.99 3.58 -23.39
CA PRO A 120 2.28 3.31 -22.15
C PRO A 120 1.20 2.23 -22.34
N ALA A 121 0.77 1.63 -21.25
CA ALA A 121 -0.36 0.71 -21.19
C ALA A 121 -1.68 1.49 -21.39
N ILE A 122 -2.01 1.84 -22.63
CA ILE A 122 -3.05 2.84 -22.99
C ILE A 122 -4.43 2.41 -22.46
N ILE A 123 -4.88 1.20 -22.78
CA ILE A 123 -6.20 0.69 -22.38
C ILE A 123 -6.26 0.51 -20.86
N GLU A 124 -5.19 0.01 -20.27
CA GLU A 124 -5.08 -0.21 -18.83
C GLU A 124 -5.03 1.10 -18.07
N SER A 125 -4.46 2.17 -18.64
CA SER A 125 -4.48 3.51 -18.06
C SER A 125 -5.88 4.13 -18.10
N ILE A 126 -6.63 3.94 -19.20
CA ILE A 126 -8.05 4.33 -19.27
C ILE A 126 -8.84 3.58 -18.19
N ARG A 127 -8.61 2.27 -18.03
CA ARG A 127 -9.23 1.46 -16.97
C ARG A 127 -8.87 1.99 -15.58
N ALA A 128 -7.62 2.40 -15.34
CA ALA A 128 -7.23 3.02 -14.07
C ALA A 128 -8.06 4.28 -13.78
N GLY A 129 -8.28 5.14 -14.76
CA GLY A 129 -9.18 6.30 -14.63
C GLY A 129 -10.62 5.90 -14.26
N LEU A 130 -11.15 4.88 -14.94
CA LEU A 130 -12.53 4.40 -14.68
C LEU A 130 -12.70 3.82 -13.27
N VAL A 131 -11.71 3.13 -12.72
CA VAL A 131 -11.82 2.57 -11.35
C VAL A 131 -11.77 3.65 -10.28
N PHE A 132 -11.05 4.76 -10.50
CA PHE A 132 -11.13 5.93 -9.62
C PHE A 132 -12.50 6.60 -9.70
N GLN A 133 -13.07 6.75 -10.90
CA GLN A 133 -14.43 7.25 -11.06
C GLN A 133 -15.46 6.36 -10.36
N LEU A 134 -15.31 5.04 -10.44
CA LEU A 134 -16.18 4.09 -9.72
C LEU A 134 -16.06 4.26 -8.20
N LYS A 135 -14.85 4.35 -7.68
CA LYS A 135 -14.62 4.60 -6.26
C LYS A 135 -15.28 5.89 -5.79
N GLU A 136 -15.12 6.97 -6.56
CA GLU A 136 -15.72 8.27 -6.27
C GLU A 136 -17.25 8.21 -6.33
N ALA A 137 -17.81 7.52 -7.30
CA ALA A 137 -19.26 7.35 -7.44
C ALA A 137 -19.87 6.56 -6.28
N VAL A 138 -19.14 5.62 -5.68
CA VAL A 138 -19.57 4.91 -4.48
C VAL A 138 -19.44 5.79 -3.24
N GLY A 139 -18.43 6.64 -3.20
CA GLY A 139 -18.06 7.53 -2.09
C GLY A 139 -17.06 6.87 -1.14
N PRO A 140 -15.83 7.40 -1.05
CA PRO A 140 -14.80 6.88 -0.14
C PRO A 140 -15.26 6.81 1.31
N GLU A 141 -16.03 7.80 1.76
CA GLU A 141 -16.55 7.88 3.14
C GLU A 141 -17.57 6.75 3.42
N VAL A 142 -18.37 6.36 2.43
CA VAL A 142 -19.32 5.25 2.54
C VAL A 142 -18.57 3.94 2.66
N ILE A 143 -17.51 3.77 1.85
CA ILE A 143 -16.64 2.60 1.89
C ILE A 143 -15.98 2.50 3.27
N GLU A 144 -15.34 3.57 3.73
CA GLU A 144 -14.64 3.63 5.01
C GLU A 144 -15.57 3.34 6.19
N ALA A 145 -16.75 3.95 6.23
CA ALA A 145 -17.72 3.75 7.30
C ALA A 145 -18.20 2.28 7.38
N ARG A 146 -18.48 1.65 6.23
CA ARG A 146 -18.89 0.24 6.16
C ARG A 146 -17.79 -0.71 6.60
N GLU A 147 -16.60 -0.55 6.02
CA GLU A 147 -15.44 -1.39 6.30
C GLU A 147 -15.02 -1.26 7.78
N SER A 148 -15.01 -0.06 8.34
CA SER A 148 -14.73 0.18 9.76
C SER A 148 -15.74 -0.48 10.68
N ALA A 149 -17.02 -0.50 10.32
CA ALA A 149 -18.05 -1.19 11.10
C ALA A 149 -17.82 -2.70 11.12
N PHE A 150 -17.51 -3.30 9.96
CA PHE A 150 -17.24 -4.73 9.85
C PHE A 150 -16.00 -5.15 10.62
N VAL A 151 -14.89 -4.43 10.48
CA VAL A 151 -13.64 -4.80 11.13
C VAL A 151 -13.73 -4.65 12.66
N ARG A 152 -14.39 -3.61 13.16
CA ARG A 152 -14.64 -3.44 14.61
C ARG A 152 -15.46 -4.60 15.17
N ALA A 153 -16.54 -4.97 14.50
CA ALA A 153 -17.38 -6.10 14.92
C ALA A 153 -16.61 -7.44 14.91
N ALA A 154 -15.79 -7.68 13.88
CA ALA A 154 -14.97 -8.87 13.77
C ALA A 154 -13.93 -8.96 14.90
N ILE A 155 -13.16 -7.88 15.12
CA ILE A 155 -12.13 -7.82 16.16
C ILE A 155 -12.75 -7.99 17.55
N ALA A 156 -13.84 -7.28 17.86
CA ALA A 156 -14.53 -7.40 19.14
C ALA A 156 -14.98 -8.83 19.44
N ARG A 157 -15.40 -9.58 18.41
CA ARG A 157 -15.77 -10.98 18.55
C ARG A 157 -14.55 -11.91 18.67
N TRP A 158 -13.52 -11.71 17.85
CA TRP A 158 -12.35 -12.60 17.81
C TRP A 158 -11.45 -12.46 19.03
N GLN A 159 -11.34 -11.27 19.60
CA GLN A 159 -10.60 -11.04 20.85
C GLN A 159 -11.14 -11.86 22.03
N GLN A 160 -12.42 -12.20 22.03
CA GLN A 160 -13.05 -13.01 23.08
C GLN A 160 -12.77 -14.49 22.90
N HIS A 161 -12.23 -14.91 21.75
CA HIS A 161 -12.01 -16.31 21.46
C HIS A 161 -10.62 -16.75 21.95
N PRO A 162 -10.50 -17.78 22.82
CA PRO A 162 -9.23 -18.13 23.48
C PRO A 162 -8.14 -18.63 22.51
N HIS A 163 -8.51 -19.03 21.31
CA HIS A 163 -7.60 -19.58 20.32
C HIS A 163 -7.27 -18.65 19.17
N ILE A 164 -7.94 -17.51 19.03
CA ILE A 164 -7.68 -16.54 17.97
C ILE A 164 -6.81 -15.42 18.54
N ASN A 165 -5.63 -15.22 17.95
CA ASN A 165 -4.76 -14.11 18.31
C ASN A 165 -4.65 -13.16 17.10
N VAL A 166 -5.34 -12.02 17.19
CA VAL A 166 -5.31 -10.95 16.19
C VAL A 166 -4.00 -10.19 16.31
N LEU A 167 -3.30 -9.99 15.19
CA LEU A 167 -2.00 -9.33 15.17
C LEU A 167 -2.14 -7.80 15.07
N GLY A 168 -1.26 -7.10 15.77
CA GLY A 168 -1.22 -5.64 15.84
C GLY A 168 -2.13 -5.06 16.93
N SER A 169 -2.14 -3.73 17.06
CA SER A 169 -2.97 -3.03 18.04
C SER A 169 -4.46 -3.24 17.75
N HIS A 170 -5.24 -3.56 18.74
CA HIS A 170 -6.68 -3.76 18.63
C HIS A 170 -7.47 -2.43 18.73
N GLU A 171 -6.84 -1.39 19.21
CA GLU A 171 -7.46 -0.07 19.44
C GLU A 171 -7.20 0.90 18.28
N ALA A 172 -6.16 0.64 17.48
CA ALA A 172 -5.80 1.52 16.37
C ALA A 172 -6.85 1.47 15.25
N ASP A 173 -7.09 2.61 14.63
CA ASP A 173 -7.88 2.70 13.40
C ASP A 173 -7.24 1.84 12.30
N ARG A 174 -8.09 1.10 11.59
CA ARG A 174 -7.62 0.18 10.55
C ARG A 174 -8.60 -0.01 9.41
N LEU A 175 -8.05 -0.38 8.28
CA LEU A 175 -8.80 -0.97 7.17
C LEU A 175 -9.40 -2.30 7.60
N SER A 176 -10.33 -2.85 6.84
CA SER A 176 -10.91 -4.19 7.05
C SER A 176 -9.93 -5.34 6.72
N ILE A 177 -8.65 -5.10 6.94
CA ILE A 177 -7.57 -6.09 6.83
C ILE A 177 -7.19 -6.56 8.22
N VAL A 178 -7.31 -7.86 8.47
CA VAL A 178 -6.98 -8.47 9.77
C VAL A 178 -6.11 -9.69 9.56
N SER A 179 -4.93 -9.68 10.16
CA SER A 179 -4.08 -10.87 10.26
C SER A 179 -4.23 -11.49 11.64
N PHE A 180 -4.29 -12.81 11.67
CA PHE A 180 -4.44 -13.56 12.91
C PHE A 180 -3.71 -14.90 12.83
N VAL A 181 -3.44 -15.49 13.98
CA VAL A 181 -2.97 -16.86 14.13
C VAL A 181 -3.94 -17.64 15.03
N ILE A 182 -4.04 -18.95 14.81
CA ILE A 182 -4.90 -19.82 15.59
C ILE A 182 -4.03 -20.69 16.48
N ARG A 183 -4.22 -20.56 17.79
CA ARG A 183 -3.49 -21.34 18.79
C ARG A 183 -4.10 -22.74 18.95
N HIS A 184 -3.23 -23.73 19.04
CA HIS A 184 -3.59 -25.10 19.42
C HIS A 184 -2.56 -25.61 20.43
N GLY A 185 -2.93 -25.66 21.70
CA GLY A 185 -2.01 -25.96 22.81
C GLY A 185 -0.91 -24.90 22.89
N ASP A 186 0.35 -25.34 22.81
CA ASP A 186 1.57 -24.53 22.81
C ASP A 186 2.03 -24.07 21.40
N ARG A 187 1.29 -24.43 20.35
CA ARG A 187 1.61 -24.19 18.95
C ARG A 187 0.53 -23.39 18.24
N TYR A 188 0.82 -23.06 16.98
CA TYR A 188 -0.13 -22.45 16.06
C TYR A 188 -0.47 -23.42 14.92
N LEU A 189 -1.70 -23.37 14.45
CA LEU A 189 -2.08 -24.09 13.22
C LEU A 189 -1.34 -23.49 12.03
N HIS A 190 -0.91 -24.36 11.12
CA HIS A 190 -0.23 -23.92 9.92
C HIS A 190 -1.18 -23.09 9.04
N HIS A 191 -0.72 -21.94 8.55
CA HIS A 191 -1.53 -20.99 7.80
C HIS A 191 -2.20 -21.62 6.56
N ASN A 192 -1.50 -22.46 5.79
CA ASN A 192 -2.09 -23.14 4.63
C ASN A 192 -3.25 -24.08 5.01
N TYR A 193 -3.14 -24.76 6.15
CA TYR A 193 -4.24 -25.59 6.65
C TYR A 193 -5.48 -24.73 6.97
N VAL A 194 -5.29 -23.61 7.65
CA VAL A 194 -6.38 -22.68 7.99
C VAL A 194 -7.02 -22.12 6.73
N VAL A 195 -6.22 -21.70 5.75
CA VAL A 195 -6.70 -21.16 4.47
C VAL A 195 -7.51 -22.20 3.71
N ALA A 196 -7.00 -23.44 3.59
CA ALA A 196 -7.70 -24.52 2.91
C ALA A 196 -9.04 -24.83 3.61
N LEU A 197 -9.04 -24.94 4.93
CA LEU A 197 -10.24 -25.21 5.70
C LEU A 197 -11.31 -24.11 5.53
N LEU A 198 -10.91 -22.85 5.59
CA LEU A 198 -11.81 -21.71 5.38
C LEU A 198 -12.40 -21.70 3.97
N ASN A 199 -11.60 -21.99 2.96
CA ASN A 199 -12.04 -22.05 1.58
C ASN A 199 -12.97 -23.24 1.32
N ASP A 200 -12.56 -24.45 1.69
CA ASP A 200 -13.21 -25.69 1.27
C ASP A 200 -14.50 -25.96 2.05
N VAL A 201 -14.56 -25.57 3.32
CA VAL A 201 -15.71 -25.83 4.19
C VAL A 201 -16.68 -24.65 4.27
N PHE A 202 -16.13 -23.42 4.23
CA PHE A 202 -16.92 -22.20 4.48
C PHE A 202 -17.00 -21.26 3.28
N GLY A 203 -16.28 -21.52 2.18
CA GLY A 203 -16.23 -20.63 1.01
C GLY A 203 -15.58 -19.28 1.31
N ILE A 204 -14.76 -19.19 2.37
CA ILE A 204 -14.08 -17.95 2.78
C ILE A 204 -12.68 -17.95 2.19
N GLN A 205 -12.44 -17.07 1.22
CA GLN A 205 -11.11 -16.86 0.67
C GLN A 205 -10.27 -16.04 1.64
N SER A 206 -9.10 -16.56 1.99
CA SER A 206 -8.14 -15.90 2.85
C SER A 206 -6.73 -16.08 2.31
N ARG A 207 -5.80 -15.25 2.76
CA ARG A 207 -4.39 -15.33 2.38
C ARG A 207 -3.57 -15.88 3.53
N GLY A 208 -2.74 -16.90 3.26
CA GLY A 208 -1.81 -17.46 4.24
C GLY A 208 -0.35 -17.18 3.89
N GLY A 209 0.51 -17.16 4.88
CA GLY A 209 1.95 -17.02 4.73
C GLY A 209 2.43 -15.56 4.60
N CYS A 210 3.52 -15.35 3.85
CA CYS A 210 4.13 -14.04 3.68
C CYS A 210 3.17 -13.06 2.98
N SER A 211 2.98 -11.89 3.56
CA SER A 211 2.09 -10.83 3.06
C SER A 211 2.86 -9.67 2.41
N CYS A 212 4.00 -9.93 1.75
CA CYS A 212 4.88 -8.92 1.15
C CYS A 212 5.44 -7.90 2.16
N ALA A 213 5.46 -8.24 3.44
CA ALA A 213 5.97 -7.44 4.55
C ALA A 213 6.68 -8.36 5.57
N GLY A 214 7.61 -9.19 5.10
CA GLY A 214 8.30 -10.22 5.88
C GLY A 214 8.87 -9.73 7.21
N PRO A 215 9.68 -8.65 7.25
CA PRO A 215 10.25 -8.14 8.50
C PRO A 215 9.17 -7.71 9.51
N TYR A 216 8.09 -7.10 9.04
CA TYR A 216 6.99 -6.70 9.92
C TYR A 216 6.20 -7.92 10.44
N GLY A 217 5.94 -8.90 9.57
CA GLY A 217 5.32 -10.17 9.95
C GLY A 217 6.14 -10.92 11.01
N HIS A 218 7.46 -11.00 10.84
CA HIS A 218 8.37 -11.60 11.82
C HIS A 218 8.28 -10.88 13.17
N ARG A 219 8.28 -9.54 13.16
CA ARG A 219 8.15 -8.74 14.40
C ARG A 219 6.82 -9.00 15.11
N LEU A 220 5.72 -9.06 14.38
CA LEU A 220 4.39 -9.35 14.93
C LEU A 220 4.29 -10.75 15.54
N LEU A 221 5.02 -11.72 14.98
CA LEU A 221 5.04 -13.10 15.41
C LEU A 221 6.13 -13.39 16.46
N GLY A 222 6.94 -12.39 16.82
CA GLY A 222 8.06 -12.56 17.75
C GLY A 222 9.19 -13.45 17.20
N ILE A 223 9.37 -13.48 15.87
CA ILE A 223 10.42 -14.24 15.20
C ILE A 223 11.67 -13.36 15.14
N ASP A 224 12.67 -13.72 15.91
CA ASP A 224 13.99 -13.09 15.87
C ASP A 224 14.85 -13.59 14.70
N ILE A 225 16.06 -13.03 14.58
CA ILE A 225 16.98 -13.37 13.49
C ILE A 225 17.44 -14.83 13.57
N GLU A 226 17.69 -15.35 14.76
CA GLU A 226 18.17 -16.72 14.95
C GLU A 226 17.11 -17.73 14.49
N ARG A 227 15.88 -17.53 14.92
CA ARG A 227 14.74 -18.34 14.52
C ARG A 227 14.41 -18.19 13.03
N SER A 228 14.60 -17.01 12.47
CA SER A 228 14.48 -16.78 11.02
C SER A 228 15.50 -17.61 10.23
N HIS A 229 16.75 -17.67 10.69
CA HIS A 229 17.77 -18.51 10.07
C HIS A 229 17.49 -20.01 10.21
N GLU A 230 16.85 -20.44 11.30
CA GLU A 230 16.38 -21.83 11.43
C GLU A 230 15.34 -22.17 10.38
N PHE A 231 14.34 -21.31 10.19
CA PHE A 231 13.34 -21.50 9.15
C PHE A 231 13.96 -21.54 7.76
N GLN A 232 14.89 -20.64 7.46
CA GLN A 232 15.58 -20.63 6.17
C GLN A 232 16.33 -21.94 5.89
N ARG A 233 16.96 -22.53 6.91
CA ARG A 233 17.67 -23.84 6.79
C ARG A 233 16.75 -25.02 6.55
N VAL A 234 15.50 -24.93 6.99
CA VAL A 234 14.49 -25.99 6.79
C VAL A 234 13.83 -25.90 5.42
N ILE A 235 13.77 -24.69 4.85
CA ILE A 235 13.14 -24.43 3.54
C ILE A 235 14.10 -24.75 2.39
N ASN A 236 15.41 -24.62 2.58
CA ASN A 236 16.46 -24.96 1.62
C ASN A 236 16.91 -26.42 1.75
#